data_740b7fae7392c4c02175d5355a01821b
#
_entry.id   740b7fae7392c4c02175d5355a01821b
#
_cell.length_a   1.000
_cell.length_b   1.000
_cell.length_c   1.000
_cell.angle_alpha   90.00
_cell.angle_beta   90.00
_cell.angle_gamma   90.00
#
_symmetry.space_group_name_H-M   'P 1'
#
loop_
_entity.id
_entity.type
_entity.pdbx_description
1 polymer ?
#
loop_
_entity_poly.entity_id
_entity_poly.type
_entity_poly.pdbx_seq_one_letter_code
_entity_poly.pdbx_strand_id
1 'polypeptide(L)'
;MITFAVDFESYYDKSCSITVLGPLGYFSHPDFDAYMVSVVGDNGYKWVGDPKEFDWGMLEGNRVLSHNAAFDETLYLFGTKKGWWSLVDYKEWFCTADMVAHCGLPRSLKNSSAELFDLEVSKETRDSMLGKRWEDMDDDFKEEVEDYALKDSELCLQIWEEIEDQWPDAERTISNVNRRIVQRGIPIDTNLLKTQKETIALKLFETEKNIPWKDNYPLLSRKAFNEECRKLGITPPESLALTDDAANKWIDKYGDQYLWIKSVRDFRRINALKKKLDSFDYATLSDGRFYGGCMYFGAHTGRWSGSGGNLNLQNLPRGEMFGVTLRHLIKPKEGHKLVVADLSQIEVRTLAWLSEDQQALEEIKEASDIYEVFARRFKLWEGEGVFSEEAPDIRYKTKTMVLGCGYGVGFKRFASISGMSEKEAEECVTMYRNYMPKVVRLWNKLTRSVHLCYANRTPFKYELPSGRVLDYGYIQASLVNGRREYYAKIFKGAKRIPMKLWGGLVAENLSQALARDVFASILVRLEEAGHKIILHVHDEVVIECKEKEADKVLQDTLSIMS
;
A
#
# COMPACT_ATOMS: atom_id res chain seq x y z
N MET A 1 -33.17 -10.62 -7.01
CA MET A 1 -32.22 -9.87 -6.19
C MET A 1 -31.93 -8.60 -6.94
N ILE A 2 -32.13 -7.48 -6.29
CA ILE A 2 -31.90 -6.14 -6.86
C ILE A 2 -30.47 -5.71 -6.47
N THR A 3 -29.84 -4.91 -7.33
CA THR A 3 -28.54 -4.30 -7.04
C THR A 3 -28.75 -2.80 -6.81
N PHE A 4 -28.42 -2.31 -5.61
CA PHE A 4 -28.55 -0.91 -5.24
C PHE A 4 -27.17 -0.25 -5.14
N ALA A 5 -26.95 0.86 -5.82
CA ALA A 5 -25.84 1.76 -5.59
C ALA A 5 -26.21 2.79 -4.54
N VAL A 6 -25.35 2.98 -3.55
CA VAL A 6 -25.54 3.87 -2.39
C VAL A 6 -24.32 4.78 -2.28
N ASP A 7 -24.57 6.09 -2.17
CA ASP A 7 -23.55 7.12 -1.99
C ASP A 7 -23.99 8.13 -0.94
N PHE A 8 -23.13 8.42 0.05
CA PHE A 8 -23.39 9.35 1.13
C PHE A 8 -22.68 10.67 0.91
N GLU A 9 -23.41 11.77 1.11
CA GLU A 9 -22.83 13.10 1.21
C GLU A 9 -22.80 13.58 2.66
N SER A 10 -21.71 14.23 3.04
CA SER A 10 -21.47 14.64 4.42
C SER A 10 -20.69 15.94 4.49
N TYR A 11 -20.90 16.69 5.58
CA TYR A 11 -20.13 17.91 5.85
C TYR A 11 -18.63 17.62 5.98
N TYR A 12 -17.81 18.40 5.30
CA TYR A 12 -16.35 18.33 5.44
C TYR A 12 -15.69 19.71 5.33
N ASP A 13 -14.56 19.86 6.05
CA ASP A 13 -13.70 21.02 5.97
C ASP A 13 -12.20 20.64 6.14
N LYS A 14 -11.34 21.64 6.35
CA LYS A 14 -9.89 21.43 6.52
C LYS A 14 -9.53 20.68 7.79
N SER A 15 -10.36 20.69 8.83
CA SER A 15 -10.15 20.04 10.13
C SER A 15 -11.00 18.77 10.28
N CYS A 16 -12.21 18.80 9.77
CA CYS A 16 -13.17 17.70 9.78
C CYS A 16 -13.23 17.05 8.40
N SER A 17 -12.38 16.06 8.15
CA SER A 17 -12.38 15.31 6.89
C SER A 17 -11.77 13.92 7.05
N ILE A 18 -12.17 12.99 6.17
CA ILE A 18 -11.65 11.62 6.14
C ILE A 18 -10.13 11.58 5.93
N THR A 19 -9.57 12.54 5.19
CA THR A 19 -8.13 12.61 4.93
C THR A 19 -7.34 12.90 6.20
N VAL A 20 -7.88 13.74 7.08
CA VAL A 20 -7.23 14.17 8.33
C VAL A 20 -7.46 13.17 9.45
N LEU A 21 -8.72 12.72 9.62
CA LEU A 21 -9.17 11.98 10.80
C LEU A 21 -9.29 10.46 10.58
N GLY A 22 -9.20 10.00 9.32
CA GLY A 22 -9.61 8.64 8.97
C GLY A 22 -11.14 8.46 9.04
N PRO A 23 -11.71 7.33 8.55
CA PRO A 23 -13.17 7.19 8.45
C PRO A 23 -13.90 7.36 9.80
N LEU A 24 -13.58 6.52 10.78
CA LEU A 24 -14.30 6.54 12.07
C LEU A 24 -14.00 7.78 12.91
N GLY A 25 -12.79 8.35 12.80
CA GLY A 25 -12.47 9.63 13.44
C GLY A 25 -13.31 10.76 12.87
N TYR A 26 -13.47 10.79 11.55
CA TYR A 26 -14.32 11.73 10.86
C TYR A 26 -15.80 11.59 11.26
N PHE A 27 -16.34 10.37 11.26
CA PHE A 27 -17.74 10.12 11.67
C PHE A 27 -18.01 10.42 13.14
N SER A 28 -16.98 10.38 13.99
CA SER A 28 -17.08 10.69 15.43
C SER A 28 -16.81 12.16 15.74
N HIS A 29 -16.44 12.97 14.74
CA HIS A 29 -16.15 14.39 14.96
C HIS A 29 -17.44 15.15 15.31
N PRO A 30 -17.42 16.12 16.25
CA PRO A 30 -18.62 16.89 16.63
C PRO A 30 -19.28 17.62 15.46
N ASP A 31 -18.49 18.05 14.47
CA ASP A 31 -18.99 18.76 13.29
C ASP A 31 -19.42 17.82 12.16
N PHE A 32 -19.25 16.50 12.31
CA PHE A 32 -19.68 15.56 11.30
C PHE A 32 -21.20 15.54 11.16
N ASP A 33 -21.66 15.62 9.93
CA ASP A 33 -23.07 15.49 9.58
C ASP A 33 -23.19 14.75 8.24
N ALA A 34 -23.89 13.62 8.24
CA ALA A 34 -24.29 12.90 7.04
C ALA A 34 -25.68 13.41 6.64
N TYR A 35 -25.73 14.44 5.83
CA TYR A 35 -26.95 15.14 5.50
C TYR A 35 -27.70 14.58 4.30
N MET A 36 -27.06 13.69 3.52
CA MET A 36 -27.68 13.12 2.33
C MET A 36 -27.22 11.70 2.07
N VAL A 37 -28.09 10.88 1.51
CA VAL A 37 -27.76 9.63 0.83
C VAL A 37 -28.55 9.54 -0.47
N SER A 38 -27.92 9.07 -1.54
CA SER A 38 -28.59 8.70 -2.77
C SER A 38 -28.60 7.19 -2.94
N VAL A 39 -29.68 6.64 -3.45
CA VAL A 39 -29.88 5.20 -3.67
C VAL A 39 -30.50 4.99 -5.05
N VAL A 40 -29.77 4.22 -5.90
CA VAL A 40 -30.21 3.91 -7.27
C VAL A 40 -30.20 2.40 -7.46
N GLY A 41 -31.33 1.83 -7.91
CA GLY A 41 -31.48 0.38 -8.15
C GLY A 41 -31.50 0.02 -9.64
N ASP A 42 -31.00 -1.18 -9.97
CA ASP A 42 -31.05 -1.74 -11.35
C ASP A 42 -32.49 -2.00 -11.84
N ASN A 43 -33.46 -1.89 -10.96
CA ASN A 43 -34.90 -1.94 -11.27
C ASN A 43 -35.52 -0.56 -11.61
N GLY A 44 -34.69 0.48 -11.75
CA GLY A 44 -35.11 1.86 -12.02
C GLY A 44 -35.51 2.66 -10.80
N TYR A 45 -35.35 2.12 -9.57
CA TYR A 45 -35.57 2.86 -8.33
C TYR A 45 -34.56 3.98 -8.17
N LYS A 46 -35.01 5.15 -7.73
CA LYS A 46 -34.15 6.30 -7.38
C LYS A 46 -34.70 6.99 -6.15
N TRP A 47 -33.80 7.31 -5.23
CA TRP A 47 -34.13 8.09 -4.04
C TRP A 47 -32.91 8.94 -3.63
N VAL A 48 -33.17 10.15 -3.13
CA VAL A 48 -32.15 11.04 -2.56
C VAL A 48 -32.76 11.84 -1.42
N GLY A 49 -32.03 12.05 -0.32
CA GLY A 49 -32.54 12.83 0.83
C GLY A 49 -31.78 12.50 2.13
N ASP A 50 -32.37 12.89 3.26
CA ASP A 50 -31.80 12.64 4.59
C ASP A 50 -31.68 11.12 4.85
N PRO A 51 -30.52 10.58 5.17
CA PRO A 51 -30.32 9.15 5.44
C PRO A 51 -31.24 8.59 6.55
N LYS A 52 -31.74 9.43 7.43
CA LYS A 52 -32.68 9.05 8.52
C LYS A 52 -34.11 8.82 8.02
N GLU A 53 -34.45 9.38 6.86
CA GLU A 53 -35.77 9.24 6.22
C GLU A 53 -35.82 8.09 5.21
N PHE A 54 -34.64 7.55 4.81
CA PHE A 54 -34.58 6.45 3.88
C PHE A 54 -35.05 5.14 4.52
N ASP A 55 -35.88 4.39 3.80
CA ASP A 55 -36.28 3.03 4.21
C ASP A 55 -35.17 2.02 3.92
N TRP A 56 -34.25 1.87 4.86
CA TRP A 56 -33.13 0.93 4.75
C TRP A 56 -33.59 -0.54 4.57
N GLY A 57 -34.83 -0.87 4.94
CA GLY A 57 -35.43 -2.18 4.70
C GLY A 57 -35.42 -2.60 3.22
N MET A 58 -35.36 -1.65 2.29
CA MET A 58 -35.26 -1.93 0.86
C MET A 58 -33.96 -2.66 0.48
N LEU A 59 -32.92 -2.53 1.27
CA LEU A 59 -31.64 -3.22 1.01
C LEU A 59 -31.63 -4.68 1.52
N GLU A 60 -32.64 -5.10 2.28
CA GLU A 60 -32.73 -6.45 2.88
C GLU A 60 -32.62 -7.54 1.81
N GLY A 61 -31.67 -8.47 1.99
CA GLY A 61 -31.41 -9.59 1.06
C GLY A 61 -30.91 -9.19 -0.34
N ASN A 62 -30.65 -7.90 -0.58
CA ASN A 62 -30.21 -7.36 -1.85
C ASN A 62 -28.71 -7.09 -1.86
N ARG A 63 -28.15 -6.86 -3.07
CA ARG A 63 -26.77 -6.45 -3.27
C ARG A 63 -26.64 -4.93 -3.14
N VAL A 64 -25.61 -4.48 -2.48
CA VAL A 64 -25.30 -3.05 -2.33
C VAL A 64 -23.95 -2.75 -2.96
N LEU A 65 -23.85 -1.61 -3.61
CA LEU A 65 -22.64 -1.08 -4.24
C LEU A 65 -22.34 0.31 -3.68
N SER A 66 -21.07 0.64 -3.59
CA SER A 66 -20.60 2.03 -3.43
C SER A 66 -19.29 2.24 -4.17
N HIS A 67 -19.06 3.45 -4.65
CA HIS A 67 -17.78 3.79 -5.25
C HIS A 67 -16.81 4.32 -4.18
N ASN A 68 -16.24 3.47 -3.40
CA ASN A 68 -15.45 3.58 -2.18
C ASN A 68 -16.21 3.08 -0.94
N ALA A 69 -16.71 1.84 -1.01
CA ALA A 69 -17.47 1.21 0.07
C ALA A 69 -16.75 1.24 1.45
N ALA A 70 -15.45 1.47 1.49
CA ALA A 70 -14.73 1.71 2.74
C ALA A 70 -15.22 2.97 3.48
N PHE A 71 -15.83 3.93 2.77
CA PHE A 71 -16.51 5.07 3.36
C PHE A 71 -17.98 4.72 3.63
N ASP A 72 -18.76 4.42 2.61
CA ASP A 72 -20.22 4.31 2.68
C ASP A 72 -20.71 3.17 3.58
N GLU A 73 -20.16 1.95 3.41
CA GLU A 73 -20.52 0.83 4.29
C GLU A 73 -20.09 1.10 5.73
N THR A 74 -18.92 1.72 5.93
CA THR A 74 -18.46 2.04 7.29
C THR A 74 -19.32 3.11 7.94
N LEU A 75 -19.78 4.11 7.18
CA LEU A 75 -20.73 5.11 7.65
C LEU A 75 -22.10 4.50 7.96
N TYR A 76 -22.60 3.62 7.08
CA TYR A 76 -23.84 2.88 7.32
C TYR A 76 -23.78 2.09 8.64
N LEU A 77 -22.72 1.30 8.84
CA LEU A 77 -22.53 0.51 10.07
C LEU A 77 -22.33 1.40 11.31
N PHE A 78 -21.65 2.52 11.16
CA PHE A 78 -21.47 3.50 12.23
C PHE A 78 -22.81 4.13 12.65
N GLY A 79 -23.60 4.60 11.70
CA GLY A 79 -24.91 5.19 11.95
C GLY A 79 -25.91 4.20 12.55
N THR A 80 -25.88 2.95 12.09
CA THR A 80 -26.64 1.84 12.71
C THR A 80 -26.25 1.67 14.19
N LYS A 81 -24.96 1.65 14.50
CA LYS A 81 -24.45 1.54 15.88
C LYS A 81 -24.85 2.75 16.74
N LYS A 82 -25.01 3.93 16.14
CA LYS A 82 -25.49 5.15 16.79
C LYS A 82 -27.01 5.21 16.91
N GLY A 83 -27.73 4.30 16.28
CA GLY A 83 -29.19 4.31 16.26
C GLY A 83 -29.81 5.38 15.34
N TRP A 84 -29.05 5.87 14.34
CA TRP A 84 -29.53 6.83 13.36
C TRP A 84 -30.49 6.18 12.36
N TRP A 85 -30.23 4.91 12.01
CA TRP A 85 -31.07 4.06 11.16
C TRP A 85 -30.95 2.59 11.55
N SER A 86 -31.80 1.73 10.97
CA SER A 86 -31.85 0.30 11.28
C SER A 86 -30.72 -0.49 10.57
N LEU A 87 -30.23 -1.54 11.24
CA LEU A 87 -29.41 -2.55 10.60
C LEU A 87 -30.31 -3.47 9.78
N VAL A 88 -29.91 -3.72 8.53
CA VAL A 88 -30.55 -4.71 7.66
C VAL A 88 -29.54 -5.77 7.24
N ASP A 89 -30.03 -6.98 6.94
CA ASP A 89 -29.20 -8.09 6.45
C ASP A 89 -29.15 -8.03 4.91
N TYR A 90 -28.30 -7.11 4.39
CA TYR A 90 -27.99 -7.07 2.97
C TYR A 90 -27.12 -8.29 2.59
N LYS A 91 -27.28 -8.78 1.38
CA LYS A 91 -26.55 -9.98 0.94
C LYS A 91 -25.03 -9.74 0.86
N GLU A 92 -24.62 -8.67 0.20
CA GLU A 92 -23.23 -8.29 -0.02
C GLU A 92 -23.14 -6.78 -0.27
N TRP A 93 -22.04 -6.17 0.16
CA TRP A 93 -21.70 -4.79 -0.17
C TRP A 93 -20.37 -4.75 -0.93
N PHE A 94 -20.41 -4.37 -2.19
CA PHE A 94 -19.23 -4.33 -3.04
C PHE A 94 -18.71 -2.90 -3.29
N CYS A 95 -17.41 -2.81 -3.58
CA CYS A 95 -16.73 -1.55 -3.86
C CYS A 95 -16.38 -1.46 -5.34
N THR A 96 -17.08 -0.62 -6.10
CA THR A 96 -16.77 -0.43 -7.53
C THR A 96 -15.43 0.26 -7.76
N ALA A 97 -14.91 1.05 -6.78
CA ALA A 97 -13.55 1.58 -6.84
C ALA A 97 -12.47 0.48 -6.75
N ASP A 98 -12.73 -0.60 -6.01
CA ASP A 98 -11.86 -1.77 -5.96
C ASP A 98 -11.95 -2.57 -7.27
N MET A 99 -13.15 -2.69 -7.82
CA MET A 99 -13.40 -3.37 -9.09
C MET A 99 -12.67 -2.69 -10.27
N VAL A 100 -12.80 -1.38 -10.44
CA VAL A 100 -12.08 -0.65 -11.50
C VAL A 100 -10.57 -0.74 -11.33
N ALA A 101 -10.06 -0.72 -10.08
CA ALA A 101 -8.63 -0.90 -9.82
C ALA A 101 -8.14 -2.31 -10.21
N HIS A 102 -8.93 -3.36 -9.95
CA HIS A 102 -8.65 -4.72 -10.42
C HIS A 102 -8.57 -4.79 -11.96
N CYS A 103 -9.48 -4.12 -12.65
CA CYS A 103 -9.51 -4.05 -14.11
C CYS A 103 -8.42 -3.12 -14.71
N GLY A 104 -7.53 -2.57 -13.87
CA GLY A 104 -6.44 -1.70 -14.32
C GLY A 104 -6.89 -0.30 -14.75
N LEU A 105 -8.06 0.14 -14.30
CA LEU A 105 -8.63 1.47 -14.54
C LEU A 105 -8.32 2.44 -13.38
N PRO A 106 -8.48 3.76 -13.58
CA PRO A 106 -8.35 4.74 -12.52
C PRO A 106 -9.38 4.51 -11.40
N ARG A 107 -8.96 4.60 -10.14
CA ARG A 107 -9.80 4.32 -8.98
C ARG A 107 -10.93 5.34 -8.73
N SER A 108 -10.79 6.60 -9.16
CA SER A 108 -11.82 7.61 -8.90
C SER A 108 -12.98 7.50 -9.87
N LEU A 109 -14.20 7.67 -9.38
CA LEU A 109 -15.45 7.60 -10.16
C LEU A 109 -15.36 8.45 -11.45
N LYS A 110 -14.97 9.72 -11.33
CA LYS A 110 -14.76 10.63 -12.47
C LYS A 110 -13.87 10.04 -13.57
N ASN A 111 -12.70 9.50 -13.19
CA ASN A 111 -11.72 9.07 -14.18
C ASN A 111 -12.07 7.68 -14.74
N SER A 112 -12.67 6.79 -13.94
CA SER A 112 -13.13 5.49 -14.44
C SER A 112 -14.33 5.65 -15.38
N SER A 113 -15.26 6.55 -15.07
CA SER A 113 -16.38 6.86 -15.97
C SER A 113 -15.90 7.50 -17.28
N ALA A 114 -14.89 8.38 -17.23
CA ALA A 114 -14.29 8.95 -18.44
C ALA A 114 -13.63 7.88 -19.32
N GLU A 115 -12.93 6.92 -18.73
CA GLU A 115 -12.28 5.83 -19.48
C GLU A 115 -13.27 4.79 -20.03
N LEU A 116 -14.38 4.52 -19.34
CA LEU A 116 -15.36 3.51 -19.74
C LEU A 116 -16.43 4.07 -20.70
N PHE A 117 -16.87 5.31 -20.47
CA PHE A 117 -18.05 5.86 -21.13
C PHE A 117 -17.77 7.14 -21.92
N ASP A 118 -16.52 7.60 -21.96
CA ASP A 118 -16.11 8.89 -22.57
C ASP A 118 -16.90 10.09 -21.99
N LEU A 119 -17.20 10.03 -20.67
CA LEU A 119 -17.98 11.04 -19.95
C LEU A 119 -17.07 12.00 -19.18
N GLU A 120 -17.28 13.31 -19.37
CA GLU A 120 -16.69 14.32 -18.51
C GLU A 120 -17.56 14.54 -17.27
N VAL A 121 -17.09 14.10 -16.11
CA VAL A 121 -17.75 14.34 -14.80
C VAL A 121 -17.13 15.59 -14.16
N SER A 122 -17.93 16.61 -13.87
CA SER A 122 -17.49 17.81 -13.13
C SER A 122 -17.23 17.46 -11.65
N LYS A 123 -16.34 18.23 -11.01
CA LYS A 123 -16.14 18.21 -9.55
C LYS A 123 -16.50 19.57 -8.92
N GLU A 124 -17.03 20.49 -9.69
CA GLU A 124 -17.31 21.85 -9.25
C GLU A 124 -18.29 21.88 -8.08
N THR A 125 -19.37 21.10 -8.17
CA THR A 125 -20.36 20.96 -7.10
C THR A 125 -19.73 20.46 -5.81
N ARG A 126 -18.97 19.36 -5.87
CA ARG A 126 -18.26 18.82 -4.71
C ARG A 126 -17.27 19.83 -4.08
N ASP A 127 -16.48 20.50 -4.90
CA ASP A 127 -15.51 21.47 -4.40
C ASP A 127 -16.22 22.68 -3.76
N SER A 128 -17.44 23.01 -4.22
CA SER A 128 -18.30 24.06 -3.69
C SER A 128 -19.02 23.69 -2.38
N MET A 129 -19.11 22.41 -2.04
CA MET A 129 -19.68 21.92 -0.76
C MET A 129 -18.71 22.10 0.42
N LEU A 130 -17.41 22.34 0.18
CA LEU A 130 -16.40 22.46 1.24
C LEU A 130 -16.77 23.52 2.27
N GLY A 131 -16.95 23.12 3.54
CA GLY A 131 -17.28 23.98 4.67
C GLY A 131 -18.71 24.46 4.70
N LYS A 132 -19.61 23.96 3.86
CA LYS A 132 -21.04 24.29 3.87
C LYS A 132 -21.84 23.19 4.54
N ARG A 133 -22.73 23.57 5.45
CA ARG A 133 -23.75 22.70 6.03
C ARG A 133 -24.99 22.69 5.16
N TRP A 134 -25.76 21.63 5.23
CA TRP A 134 -27.00 21.52 4.43
C TRP A 134 -27.97 22.67 4.64
N GLU A 135 -28.16 23.11 5.89
CA GLU A 135 -29.01 24.24 6.25
C GLU A 135 -28.52 25.60 5.72
N ASP A 136 -27.22 25.73 5.44
CA ASP A 136 -26.58 26.97 4.93
C ASP A 136 -26.61 27.07 3.41
N MET A 137 -27.08 26.02 2.70
CA MET A 137 -27.19 26.00 1.25
C MET A 137 -28.52 26.60 0.81
N ASP A 138 -28.52 27.42 -0.25
CA ASP A 138 -29.75 27.86 -0.90
C ASP A 138 -30.43 26.73 -1.68
N ASP A 139 -31.68 26.93 -2.08
CA ASP A 139 -32.49 25.88 -2.68
C ASP A 139 -31.93 25.43 -4.05
N ASP A 140 -31.41 26.36 -4.85
CA ASP A 140 -30.81 26.05 -6.16
C ASP A 140 -29.54 25.17 -6.00
N PHE A 141 -28.71 25.48 -4.99
CA PHE A 141 -27.51 24.68 -4.71
C PHE A 141 -27.85 23.32 -4.08
N LYS A 142 -28.91 23.22 -3.29
CA LYS A 142 -29.42 21.93 -2.76
C LYS A 142 -29.84 21.00 -3.90
N GLU A 143 -30.60 21.51 -4.88
CA GLU A 143 -31.01 20.75 -6.07
C GLU A 143 -29.77 20.27 -6.85
N GLU A 144 -28.75 21.14 -7.03
CA GLU A 144 -27.49 20.76 -7.67
C GLU A 144 -26.74 19.64 -6.91
N VAL A 145 -26.74 19.66 -5.57
CA VAL A 145 -26.12 18.62 -4.73
C VAL A 145 -26.90 17.30 -4.78
N GLU A 146 -28.24 17.34 -4.82
CA GLU A 146 -29.09 16.17 -4.99
C GLU A 146 -28.86 15.50 -6.35
N ASP A 147 -28.82 16.28 -7.43
CA ASP A 147 -28.52 15.78 -8.77
C ASP A 147 -27.11 15.19 -8.86
N TYR A 148 -26.15 15.83 -8.21
CA TYR A 148 -24.77 15.34 -8.12
C TYR A 148 -24.71 13.98 -7.41
N ALA A 149 -25.35 13.82 -6.23
CA ALA A 149 -25.37 12.58 -5.46
C ALA A 149 -26.07 11.44 -6.24
N LEU A 150 -27.22 11.73 -6.86
CA LEU A 150 -27.90 10.75 -7.72
C LEU A 150 -27.04 10.31 -8.89
N LYS A 151 -26.31 11.25 -9.52
CA LYS A 151 -25.41 10.97 -10.64
C LYS A 151 -24.25 10.08 -10.24
N ASP A 152 -23.67 10.28 -9.06
CA ASP A 152 -22.57 9.45 -8.55
C ASP A 152 -23.06 8.01 -8.28
N SER A 153 -24.26 7.81 -7.72
CA SER A 153 -24.88 6.48 -7.57
C SER A 153 -25.23 5.83 -8.92
N GLU A 154 -25.76 6.59 -9.89
CA GLU A 154 -26.01 6.08 -11.25
C GLU A 154 -24.72 5.60 -11.92
N LEU A 155 -23.66 6.39 -11.87
CA LEU A 155 -22.36 6.03 -12.45
C LEU A 155 -21.75 4.81 -11.74
N CYS A 156 -21.91 4.71 -10.42
CA CYS A 156 -21.50 3.53 -9.67
C CYS A 156 -22.19 2.26 -10.18
N LEU A 157 -23.50 2.31 -10.40
CA LEU A 157 -24.29 1.21 -10.95
C LEU A 157 -23.89 0.88 -12.40
N GLN A 158 -23.76 1.90 -13.27
CA GLN A 158 -23.33 1.72 -14.66
C GLN A 158 -21.94 1.08 -14.79
N ILE A 159 -20.98 1.49 -13.94
CA ILE A 159 -19.65 0.86 -13.88
C ILE A 159 -19.77 -0.61 -13.50
N TRP A 160 -20.63 -0.92 -12.53
CA TRP A 160 -20.87 -2.31 -12.13
C TRP A 160 -21.40 -3.13 -13.30
N GLU A 161 -22.45 -2.67 -13.95
CA GLU A 161 -23.09 -3.36 -15.08
C GLU A 161 -22.13 -3.58 -16.27
N GLU A 162 -21.21 -2.62 -16.52
CA GLU A 162 -20.27 -2.68 -17.64
C GLU A 162 -19.15 -3.70 -17.44
N ILE A 163 -18.63 -3.85 -16.20
CA ILE A 163 -17.40 -4.62 -15.99
C ILE A 163 -17.46 -5.63 -14.84
N GLU A 164 -18.64 -5.93 -14.27
CA GLU A 164 -18.74 -6.87 -13.14
C GLU A 164 -18.19 -8.26 -13.47
N ASP A 165 -18.39 -8.72 -14.72
CA ASP A 165 -17.90 -10.02 -15.20
C ASP A 165 -16.37 -10.13 -15.22
N GLN A 166 -15.68 -8.99 -15.23
CA GLN A 166 -14.21 -8.93 -15.19
C GLN A 166 -13.65 -8.97 -13.76
N TRP A 167 -14.52 -8.95 -12.74
CA TRP A 167 -14.11 -9.00 -11.33
C TRP A 167 -14.56 -10.31 -10.68
N PRO A 168 -13.68 -11.33 -10.61
CA PRO A 168 -14.02 -12.66 -10.11
C PRO A 168 -14.47 -12.66 -8.65
N ASP A 169 -15.35 -13.60 -8.26
CA ASP A 169 -15.85 -13.74 -6.89
C ASP A 169 -14.74 -13.87 -5.84
N ALA A 170 -13.65 -14.55 -6.16
CA ALA A 170 -12.49 -14.63 -5.27
C ALA A 170 -11.91 -13.23 -4.96
N GLU A 171 -11.81 -12.35 -5.96
CA GLU A 171 -11.30 -10.99 -5.80
C GLU A 171 -12.30 -10.08 -5.07
N ARG A 172 -13.61 -10.26 -5.30
CA ARG A 172 -14.69 -9.62 -4.53
C ARG A 172 -14.57 -9.98 -3.04
N THR A 173 -14.38 -11.26 -2.74
CA THR A 173 -14.16 -11.76 -1.37
C THR A 173 -12.91 -11.14 -0.73
N ILE A 174 -11.80 -11.07 -1.46
CA ILE A 174 -10.56 -10.44 -0.97
C ILE A 174 -10.75 -8.95 -0.66
N SER A 175 -11.47 -8.21 -1.51
CA SER A 175 -11.81 -6.81 -1.27
C SER A 175 -12.64 -6.65 0.01
N ASN A 176 -13.65 -7.49 0.21
CA ASN A 176 -14.48 -7.48 1.41
C ASN A 176 -13.69 -7.85 2.68
N VAL A 177 -12.81 -8.86 2.61
CA VAL A 177 -11.92 -9.23 3.72
C VAL A 177 -11.02 -8.06 4.09
N ASN A 178 -10.40 -7.41 3.11
CA ASN A 178 -9.54 -6.23 3.34
C ASN A 178 -10.31 -5.11 4.06
N ARG A 179 -11.55 -4.82 3.66
CA ARG A 179 -12.40 -3.79 4.28
C ARG A 179 -12.74 -4.15 5.73
N ARG A 180 -13.10 -5.42 6.02
CA ARG A 180 -13.36 -5.91 7.38
C ARG A 180 -12.12 -5.78 8.28
N ILE A 181 -10.92 -6.05 7.76
CA ILE A 181 -9.67 -5.86 8.50
C ILE A 181 -9.52 -4.40 8.94
N VAL A 182 -9.73 -3.45 8.02
CA VAL A 182 -9.64 -2.01 8.32
C VAL A 182 -10.71 -1.58 9.33
N GLN A 183 -11.94 -2.07 9.21
CA GLN A 183 -13.05 -1.76 10.13
C GLN A 183 -12.82 -2.27 11.56
N ARG A 184 -11.99 -3.30 11.78
CA ARG A 184 -11.63 -3.77 13.13
C ARG A 184 -10.69 -2.82 13.85
N GLY A 185 -9.88 -2.07 13.12
CA GLY A 185 -8.86 -1.19 13.66
C GLY A 185 -7.72 -1.94 14.35
N ILE A 186 -6.67 -1.23 14.69
CA ILE A 186 -5.42 -1.75 15.24
C ILE A 186 -5.25 -1.19 16.66
N PRO A 187 -5.08 -2.01 17.70
CA PRO A 187 -4.92 -1.54 19.07
C PRO A 187 -3.59 -0.81 19.25
N ILE A 188 -3.63 0.37 19.88
CA ILE A 188 -2.49 1.25 20.08
C ILE A 188 -2.23 1.47 21.57
N ASP A 189 -0.97 1.36 21.99
CA ASP A 189 -0.52 1.78 23.31
C ASP A 189 -0.45 3.32 23.36
N THR A 190 -1.54 3.94 23.80
CA THR A 190 -1.67 5.41 23.87
C THR A 190 -0.72 6.03 24.90
N ASN A 191 -0.34 5.30 25.95
CA ASN A 191 0.64 5.78 26.93
C ASN A 191 2.04 5.83 26.32
N LEU A 192 2.44 4.76 25.62
CA LEU A 192 3.71 4.74 24.89
C LEU A 192 3.72 5.79 23.78
N LEU A 193 2.61 5.99 23.06
CA LEU A 193 2.49 7.02 22.04
C LEU A 193 2.76 8.42 22.62
N LYS A 194 2.16 8.76 23.74
CA LYS A 194 2.40 10.03 24.44
C LYS A 194 3.88 10.20 24.81
N THR A 195 4.48 9.19 25.44
CA THR A 195 5.90 9.21 25.81
C THR A 195 6.82 9.38 24.62
N GLN A 196 6.55 8.69 23.51
CA GLN A 196 7.34 8.82 22.28
C GLN A 196 7.18 10.20 21.62
N LYS A 197 6.00 10.81 21.67
CA LYS A 197 5.79 12.19 21.20
C LYS A 197 6.61 13.19 22.01
N GLU A 198 6.64 13.05 23.33
CA GLU A 198 7.48 13.89 24.22
C GLU A 198 8.97 13.72 23.89
N THR A 199 9.43 12.48 23.70
CA THR A 199 10.82 12.16 23.32
C THR A 199 11.21 12.85 22.02
N ILE A 200 10.36 12.76 20.99
CA ILE A 200 10.60 13.37 19.68
C ILE A 200 10.57 14.90 19.75
N ALA A 201 9.70 15.48 20.56
CA ALA A 201 9.66 16.92 20.77
C ALA A 201 10.97 17.46 21.38
N LEU A 202 11.51 16.75 22.39
CA LEU A 202 12.82 17.08 22.98
C LEU A 202 13.95 16.96 21.96
N LYS A 203 13.97 15.89 21.16
CA LYS A 203 15.00 15.68 20.13
C LYS A 203 14.94 16.74 19.02
N LEU A 204 13.75 17.17 18.60
CA LEU A 204 13.61 18.27 17.68
C LEU A 204 14.19 19.57 18.25
N PHE A 205 13.83 19.90 19.48
CA PHE A 205 14.34 21.09 20.17
C PHE A 205 15.88 21.08 20.32
N GLU A 206 16.47 19.94 20.71
CA GLU A 206 17.91 19.78 20.79
C GLU A 206 18.60 19.97 19.44
N THR A 207 18.03 19.39 18.39
CA THR A 207 18.59 19.42 17.03
C THR A 207 18.49 20.83 16.42
N GLU A 208 17.39 21.53 16.66
CA GLU A 208 17.13 22.90 16.18
C GLU A 208 18.18 23.89 16.65
N LYS A 209 18.68 23.76 17.88
CA LYS A 209 19.69 24.66 18.46
C LYS A 209 20.95 24.77 17.60
N ASN A 210 21.29 23.71 16.88
CA ASN A 210 22.49 23.65 16.04
C ASN A 210 22.29 24.22 14.62
N ILE A 211 21.06 24.61 14.26
CA ILE A 211 20.75 25.11 12.91
C ILE A 211 20.98 26.64 12.87
N PRO A 212 21.96 27.15 12.11
CA PRO A 212 22.38 28.53 12.17
C PRO A 212 21.31 29.57 11.80
N TRP A 213 20.32 29.19 11.00
CA TRP A 213 19.28 30.08 10.50
C TRP A 213 17.92 29.93 11.18
N LYS A 214 17.85 29.24 12.32
CA LYS A 214 16.60 28.92 13.03
C LYS A 214 15.71 30.14 13.31
N ASP A 215 16.30 31.31 13.56
CA ASP A 215 15.59 32.53 13.92
C ASP A 215 15.15 33.36 12.69
N ASN A 216 15.70 33.07 11.48
CA ASN A 216 15.53 33.92 10.31
C ASN A 216 14.86 33.24 9.11
N TYR A 217 14.86 31.90 9.10
CA TYR A 217 14.30 31.10 8.01
C TYR A 217 13.61 29.83 8.57
N PRO A 218 12.67 29.23 7.82
CA PRO A 218 12.18 27.90 8.15
C PRO A 218 13.35 26.90 8.27
N LEU A 219 13.33 26.06 9.29
CA LEU A 219 14.44 25.15 9.62
C LEU A 219 14.88 24.25 8.46
N LEU A 220 13.94 23.84 7.60
CA LEU A 220 14.21 23.02 6.40
C LEU A 220 14.40 23.86 5.12
N SER A 221 14.65 25.16 5.23
CA SER A 221 14.85 26.05 4.09
C SER A 221 16.08 25.66 3.28
N ARG A 222 15.86 25.25 2.01
CA ARG A 222 16.95 24.97 1.07
C ARG A 222 17.77 26.21 0.74
N LYS A 223 17.13 27.38 0.69
CA LYS A 223 17.78 28.66 0.46
C LYS A 223 18.79 28.95 1.56
N ALA A 224 18.35 28.88 2.82
CA ALA A 224 19.22 29.16 3.97
C ALA A 224 20.36 28.13 4.07
N PHE A 225 20.07 26.84 3.82
CA PHE A 225 21.10 25.79 3.75
C PHE A 225 22.19 26.11 2.71
N ASN A 226 21.79 26.52 1.50
CA ASN A 226 22.73 26.86 0.45
C ASN A 226 23.53 28.16 0.76
N GLU A 227 22.92 29.13 1.42
CA GLU A 227 23.59 30.36 1.86
C GLU A 227 24.65 30.03 2.91
N GLU A 228 24.35 29.14 3.87
CA GLU A 228 25.32 28.73 4.88
C GLU A 228 26.50 27.96 4.28
N CYS A 229 26.22 27.05 3.32
CA CYS A 229 27.29 26.38 2.56
C CYS A 229 28.21 27.38 1.86
N ARG A 230 27.65 28.43 1.22
CA ARG A 230 28.45 29.46 0.51
C ARG A 230 29.34 30.27 1.46
N LYS A 231 28.85 30.63 2.65
CA LYS A 231 29.65 31.32 3.68
C LYS A 231 30.90 30.53 4.05
N LEU A 232 30.80 29.19 4.03
CA LEU A 232 31.88 28.29 4.37
C LEU A 232 32.73 27.86 3.14
N GLY A 233 32.42 28.35 1.94
CA GLY A 233 33.09 27.95 0.70
C GLY A 233 32.81 26.53 0.27
N ILE A 234 31.69 25.93 0.71
CA ILE A 234 31.33 24.55 0.43
C ILE A 234 30.24 24.52 -0.64
N THR A 235 30.39 23.65 -1.65
CA THR A 235 29.32 23.42 -2.64
C THR A 235 28.23 22.54 -2.01
N PRO A 236 26.97 23.02 -1.93
CA PRO A 236 25.88 22.21 -1.37
C PRO A 236 25.56 21.01 -2.26
N PRO A 237 25.17 19.85 -1.68
CA PRO A 237 24.76 18.69 -2.46
C PRO A 237 23.41 18.94 -3.12
N GLU A 238 23.09 18.25 -4.21
CA GLU A 238 21.79 18.35 -4.88
C GLU A 238 20.63 17.87 -4.02
N SER A 239 20.87 16.85 -3.22
CA SER A 239 19.90 16.22 -2.31
C SER A 239 20.46 16.08 -0.89
N LEU A 240 19.59 15.84 0.09
CA LEU A 240 19.92 15.42 1.46
C LEU A 240 19.21 14.12 1.82
N ALA A 241 18.70 13.39 0.80
CA ALA A 241 18.02 12.13 1.02
C ALA A 241 18.99 11.04 1.49
N LEU A 242 18.50 10.14 2.36
CA LEU A 242 19.28 8.98 2.85
C LEU A 242 19.64 8.01 1.73
N THR A 243 18.82 7.95 0.68
CA THR A 243 18.99 7.06 -0.48
C THR A 243 19.94 7.63 -1.54
N ASP A 244 20.48 8.82 -1.31
CA ASP A 244 21.40 9.49 -2.22
C ASP A 244 22.84 9.31 -1.74
N ASP A 245 23.61 8.47 -2.43
CA ASP A 245 25.00 8.15 -2.09
C ASP A 245 25.91 9.38 -2.16
N ALA A 246 25.69 10.29 -3.10
CA ALA A 246 26.45 11.53 -3.21
C ALA A 246 26.21 12.43 -2.00
N ALA A 247 24.94 12.53 -1.57
CA ALA A 247 24.57 13.24 -0.35
C ALA A 247 25.19 12.60 0.91
N ASN A 248 25.20 11.28 1.01
CA ASN A 248 25.80 10.56 2.12
C ASN A 248 27.31 10.85 2.21
N LYS A 249 28.05 10.68 1.12
CA LYS A 249 29.48 11.01 1.04
C LYS A 249 29.78 12.47 1.35
N TRP A 250 28.91 13.38 0.92
CA TRP A 250 29.05 14.80 1.20
C TRP A 250 28.86 15.10 2.70
N ILE A 251 27.87 14.46 3.33
CA ILE A 251 27.62 14.62 4.77
C ILE A 251 28.75 13.99 5.59
N ASP A 252 29.25 12.83 5.20
CA ASP A 252 30.41 12.19 5.85
C ASP A 252 31.65 13.09 5.79
N LYS A 253 31.87 13.77 4.65
CA LYS A 253 33.00 14.66 4.45
C LYS A 253 32.94 15.94 5.32
N TYR A 254 31.77 16.54 5.46
CA TYR A 254 31.62 17.87 6.07
C TYR A 254 30.89 17.84 7.42
N GLY A 255 30.14 16.80 7.73
CA GLY A 255 29.27 16.75 8.89
C GLY A 255 30.00 16.67 10.23
N ASP A 256 31.24 16.15 10.28
CA ASP A 256 32.05 16.16 11.51
C ASP A 256 32.69 17.53 11.74
N GLN A 257 33.00 18.25 10.68
CA GLN A 257 33.56 19.59 10.76
C GLN A 257 32.49 20.64 11.08
N TYR A 258 31.25 20.44 10.59
CA TYR A 258 30.13 21.38 10.74
C TYR A 258 28.90 20.67 11.27
N LEU A 259 28.74 20.67 12.60
CA LEU A 259 27.66 19.96 13.31
C LEU A 259 26.25 20.25 12.76
N TRP A 260 26.01 21.49 12.30
CA TRP A 260 24.71 21.89 11.73
C TRP A 260 24.30 21.07 10.51
N ILE A 261 25.26 20.53 9.73
CA ILE A 261 24.99 19.71 8.55
C ILE A 261 24.28 18.41 8.97
N LYS A 262 24.83 17.70 9.98
CA LYS A 262 24.20 16.52 10.57
C LYS A 262 22.86 16.90 11.21
N SER A 263 22.81 18.01 11.92
CA SER A 263 21.60 18.47 12.60
C SER A 263 20.45 18.76 11.65
N VAL A 264 20.69 19.38 10.47
CA VAL A 264 19.64 19.58 9.45
C VAL A 264 19.10 18.23 8.92
N ARG A 265 19.99 17.27 8.72
CA ARG A 265 19.58 15.93 8.27
C ARG A 265 18.77 15.20 9.35
N ASP A 266 19.24 15.24 10.59
CA ASP A 266 18.55 14.62 11.71
C ASP A 266 17.22 15.30 12.00
N PHE A 267 17.16 16.64 11.92
CA PHE A 267 15.89 17.37 12.05
C PHE A 267 14.85 16.92 11.02
N ARG A 268 15.26 16.69 9.75
CA ARG A 268 14.34 16.14 8.72
C ARG A 268 13.83 14.76 9.10
N ARG A 269 14.71 13.87 9.59
CA ARG A 269 14.36 12.50 9.99
C ARG A 269 13.43 12.49 11.21
N ILE A 270 13.77 13.30 12.23
CA ILE A 270 12.97 13.42 13.45
C ILE A 270 11.59 14.03 13.13
N ASN A 271 11.54 15.06 12.27
CA ASN A 271 10.27 15.66 11.85
C ASN A 271 9.39 14.68 11.04
N ALA A 272 9.99 13.77 10.26
CA ALA A 272 9.24 12.70 9.60
C ALA A 272 8.68 11.68 10.60
N LEU A 273 9.42 11.37 11.68
CA LEU A 273 8.91 10.53 12.78
C LEU A 273 7.80 11.23 13.56
N LYS A 274 7.97 12.52 13.86
CA LYS A 274 6.92 13.34 14.50
C LYS A 274 5.61 13.25 13.72
N LYS A 275 5.65 13.46 12.40
CA LYS A 275 4.45 13.35 11.55
C LYS A 275 3.77 11.98 11.65
N LYS A 276 4.55 10.90 11.73
CA LYS A 276 3.99 9.55 11.90
C LYS A 276 3.34 9.38 13.28
N LEU A 277 3.96 9.88 14.34
CA LEU A 277 3.38 9.85 15.68
C LEU A 277 2.12 10.70 15.78
N ASP A 278 2.12 11.88 15.14
CA ASP A 278 0.93 12.74 15.06
C ASP A 278 -0.20 12.03 14.29
N SER A 279 0.10 11.31 13.20
CA SER A 279 -0.90 10.51 12.48
C SER A 279 -1.49 9.38 13.34
N PHE A 280 -0.68 8.70 14.15
CA PHE A 280 -1.20 7.74 15.13
C PHE A 280 -2.12 8.41 16.14
N ASP A 281 -1.75 9.57 16.66
CA ASP A 281 -2.51 10.30 17.68
C ASP A 281 -3.87 10.76 17.13
N TYR A 282 -3.89 11.36 15.95
CA TYR A 282 -5.11 11.83 15.30
C TYR A 282 -6.08 10.71 14.90
N ALA A 283 -5.56 9.59 14.42
CA ALA A 283 -6.37 8.50 13.91
C ALA A 283 -6.67 7.41 14.96
N THR A 284 -6.14 7.50 16.18
CA THR A 284 -6.48 6.61 17.29
C THR A 284 -7.68 7.18 18.03
N LEU A 285 -8.79 6.43 18.04
CA LEU A 285 -10.03 6.84 18.67
C LEU A 285 -10.05 6.56 20.18
N SER A 286 -11.13 6.99 20.84
CA SER A 286 -11.34 6.81 22.29
C SER A 286 -11.38 5.35 22.76
N ASP A 287 -11.59 4.41 21.85
CA ASP A 287 -11.51 2.97 22.10
C ASP A 287 -10.06 2.42 22.07
N GLY A 288 -9.07 3.30 21.87
CA GLY A 288 -7.65 2.95 21.79
C GLY A 288 -7.24 2.26 20.50
N ARG A 289 -8.05 2.38 19.41
CA ARG A 289 -7.73 1.75 18.12
C ARG A 289 -7.48 2.79 17.03
N PHE A 290 -6.49 2.49 16.20
CA PHE A 290 -6.17 3.21 14.97
C PHE A 290 -6.92 2.57 13.80
N TYR A 291 -7.67 3.37 13.06
CA TYR A 291 -8.47 2.93 11.92
C TYR A 291 -7.84 3.38 10.60
N GLY A 292 -6.82 2.68 10.21
CA GLY A 292 -6.13 2.79 8.93
C GLY A 292 -5.68 1.41 8.47
N GLY A 293 -5.30 1.29 7.23
CA GLY A 293 -4.95 -0.03 6.72
C GLY A 293 -4.37 -0.02 5.33
N CYS A 294 -4.77 -1.01 4.55
CA CYS A 294 -4.29 -1.22 3.21
C CYS A 294 -5.41 -1.00 2.19
N MET A 295 -5.07 -0.30 1.13
CA MET A 295 -5.91 -0.16 -0.05
C MET A 295 -5.74 -1.40 -0.92
N TYR A 296 -6.85 -2.06 -1.23
CA TYR A 296 -6.90 -3.18 -2.16
C TYR A 296 -6.38 -2.74 -3.55
N PHE A 297 -5.61 -3.59 -4.20
CA PHE A 297 -5.08 -3.37 -5.55
C PHE A 297 -4.37 -2.01 -5.75
N GLY A 298 -3.55 -1.62 -4.77
CA GLY A 298 -2.83 -0.35 -4.79
C GLY A 298 -1.64 -0.30 -5.75
N ALA A 299 -1.23 -1.43 -6.32
CA ALA A 299 -0.17 -1.58 -7.30
C ALA A 299 -0.63 -2.39 -8.52
N HIS A 300 0.02 -2.19 -9.67
CA HIS A 300 -0.27 -2.94 -10.91
C HIS A 300 -0.20 -4.48 -10.75
N THR A 301 0.62 -4.97 -9.83
CA THR A 301 0.72 -6.40 -9.51
C THR A 301 -0.45 -6.92 -8.65
N GLY A 302 -1.36 -6.06 -8.22
CA GLY A 302 -2.46 -6.37 -7.30
C GLY A 302 -2.08 -6.29 -5.83
N ARG A 303 -0.81 -5.97 -5.48
CA ARG A 303 -0.41 -5.76 -4.08
C ARG A 303 -1.17 -4.61 -3.46
N TRP A 304 -1.43 -4.74 -2.16
CA TRP A 304 -2.00 -3.66 -1.36
C TRP A 304 -1.01 -2.51 -1.20
N SER A 305 -1.52 -1.31 -1.03
CA SER A 305 -0.73 -0.14 -0.60
C SER A 305 -1.30 0.42 0.70
N GLY A 306 -0.47 1.11 1.47
CA GLY A 306 -0.95 1.75 2.69
C GLY A 306 -1.98 2.84 2.40
N SER A 307 -3.05 2.89 3.18
CA SER A 307 -4.09 3.90 3.10
C SER A 307 -4.67 4.24 4.48
N GLY A 308 -5.30 5.42 4.57
CA GLY A 308 -5.96 5.91 5.79
C GLY A 308 -5.02 6.57 6.79
N GLY A 309 -5.50 7.59 7.49
CA GLY A 309 -4.81 8.29 8.57
C GLY A 309 -3.48 8.95 8.20
N ASN A 310 -3.21 9.22 6.93
CA ASN A 310 -1.92 9.74 6.43
C ASN A 310 -0.69 8.89 6.82
N LEU A 311 -0.89 7.61 7.19
CA LEU A 311 0.15 6.71 7.67
C LEU A 311 0.18 5.41 6.87
N ASN A 312 1.31 5.15 6.19
CA ASN A 312 1.54 3.85 5.58
C ASN A 312 2.15 2.88 6.60
N LEU A 313 1.33 2.00 7.15
CA LEU A 313 1.73 1.00 8.13
C LEU A 313 2.70 -0.05 7.57
N GLN A 314 2.66 -0.31 6.26
CA GLN A 314 3.58 -1.25 5.60
C GLN A 314 5.03 -0.77 5.63
N ASN A 315 5.26 0.55 5.80
CA ASN A 315 6.57 1.19 5.78
C ASN A 315 6.99 1.72 7.16
N LEU A 316 6.52 1.11 8.26
CA LEU A 316 7.00 1.47 9.59
C LEU A 316 8.44 0.98 9.79
N PRO A 317 9.35 1.82 10.33
CA PRO A 317 10.71 1.42 10.69
C PRO A 317 10.72 0.17 11.58
N ARG A 318 11.67 -0.74 11.33
CA ARG A 318 11.79 -1.98 12.12
C ARG A 318 12.53 -1.79 13.46
N GLY A 319 13.43 -0.81 13.51
CA GLY A 319 14.28 -0.56 14.67
C GLY A 319 13.95 0.73 15.40
N GLU A 320 14.68 0.95 16.50
CA GLU A 320 14.65 2.21 17.21
C GLU A 320 15.27 3.34 16.37
N MET A 321 14.62 4.50 16.38
CA MET A 321 15.11 5.73 15.75
C MET A 321 14.92 6.91 16.71
N PHE A 322 16.01 7.56 17.09
CA PHE A 322 16.00 8.73 17.99
C PHE A 322 15.28 8.48 19.32
N GLY A 323 15.39 7.27 19.87
CA GLY A 323 14.76 6.86 21.13
C GLY A 323 13.29 6.41 21.01
N VAL A 324 12.76 6.22 19.80
CA VAL A 324 11.38 5.76 19.59
C VAL A 324 11.31 4.51 18.71
N THR A 325 10.31 3.69 18.97
CA THR A 325 10.03 2.42 18.26
C THR A 325 8.57 2.39 17.80
N LEU A 326 8.31 2.82 16.56
CA LEU A 326 6.93 2.98 16.08
C LEU A 326 6.13 1.67 16.04
N ARG A 327 6.76 0.53 15.77
CA ARG A 327 6.06 -0.77 15.76
C ARG A 327 5.57 -1.22 17.13
N HIS A 328 6.25 -0.81 18.20
CA HIS A 328 5.85 -1.13 19.58
C HIS A 328 4.58 -0.39 20.02
N LEU A 329 4.13 0.62 19.26
CA LEU A 329 2.82 1.24 19.48
C LEU A 329 1.68 0.26 19.24
N ILE A 330 1.85 -0.72 18.34
CA ILE A 330 0.85 -1.76 18.07
C ILE A 330 0.91 -2.77 19.21
N LYS A 331 -0.07 -2.71 20.11
CA LYS A 331 -0.10 -3.53 21.33
C LYS A 331 -1.52 -4.03 21.59
N PRO A 332 -1.71 -5.33 21.83
CA PRO A 332 -3.04 -5.87 22.09
C PRO A 332 -3.62 -5.26 23.36
N LYS A 333 -4.95 -5.20 23.44
CA LYS A 333 -5.64 -4.82 24.66
C LYS A 333 -5.41 -5.86 25.76
N GLU A 334 -5.68 -5.49 27.01
CA GLU A 334 -5.55 -6.39 28.16
C GLU A 334 -6.31 -7.71 27.96
N GLY A 335 -5.70 -8.84 28.36
CA GLY A 335 -6.24 -10.19 28.18
C GLY A 335 -6.20 -10.72 26.73
N HIS A 336 -5.52 -10.03 25.81
CA HIS A 336 -5.34 -10.43 24.41
C HIS A 336 -3.86 -10.50 24.06
N LYS A 337 -3.56 -11.24 22.99
CA LYS A 337 -2.25 -11.34 22.33
C LYS A 337 -2.37 -11.07 20.84
N LEU A 338 -1.24 -10.69 20.24
CA LEU A 338 -1.09 -10.64 18.78
C LEU A 338 -0.36 -11.91 18.34
N VAL A 339 -0.96 -12.63 17.41
CA VAL A 339 -0.33 -13.69 16.65
C VAL A 339 0.16 -13.10 15.35
N VAL A 340 1.48 -13.22 15.10
CA VAL A 340 2.13 -12.66 13.90
C VAL A 340 2.80 -13.81 13.15
N ALA A 341 2.50 -13.94 11.86
CA ALA A 341 3.10 -14.94 10.99
C ALA A 341 3.41 -14.33 9.61
N ASP A 342 4.52 -14.75 9.03
CA ASP A 342 5.10 -14.21 7.78
C ASP A 342 5.41 -15.36 6.81
N LEU A 343 5.18 -15.14 5.51
CA LEU A 343 5.58 -16.09 4.47
C LEU A 343 7.07 -15.92 4.18
N SER A 344 7.87 -16.82 4.72
CA SER A 344 9.32 -16.79 4.57
C SER A 344 9.77 -16.69 3.10
N GLN A 345 10.34 -15.52 2.74
CA GLN A 345 10.92 -15.19 1.44
C GLN A 345 10.05 -15.62 0.24
N ILE A 346 8.77 -15.31 0.29
CA ILE A 346 7.79 -15.76 -0.72
C ILE A 346 8.20 -15.39 -2.16
N GLU A 347 8.81 -14.23 -2.38
CA GLU A 347 9.25 -13.82 -3.73
C GLU A 347 10.36 -14.72 -4.28
N VAL A 348 11.24 -15.25 -3.44
CA VAL A 348 12.28 -16.20 -3.87
C VAL A 348 11.64 -17.52 -4.30
N ARG A 349 10.64 -17.97 -3.54
CA ARG A 349 9.87 -19.20 -3.84
C ARG A 349 9.08 -19.06 -5.13
N THR A 350 8.37 -17.95 -5.30
CA THR A 350 7.59 -17.68 -6.52
C THR A 350 8.48 -17.51 -7.74
N LEU A 351 9.66 -16.91 -7.61
CA LEU A 351 10.62 -16.80 -8.71
C LEU A 351 11.19 -18.17 -9.11
N ALA A 352 11.50 -19.04 -8.13
CA ALA A 352 11.95 -20.40 -8.39
C ALA A 352 10.84 -21.21 -9.11
N TRP A 353 9.59 -21.05 -8.68
CA TRP A 353 8.43 -21.69 -9.30
C TRP A 353 8.23 -21.20 -10.75
N LEU A 354 8.20 -19.88 -10.98
CA LEU A 354 8.05 -19.27 -12.32
C LEU A 354 9.17 -19.67 -13.29
N SER A 355 10.38 -19.89 -12.78
CA SER A 355 11.52 -20.31 -13.58
C SER A 355 11.59 -21.83 -13.78
N GLU A 356 10.61 -22.58 -13.26
CA GLU A 356 10.55 -24.05 -13.33
C GLU A 356 11.81 -24.71 -12.71
N ASP A 357 12.38 -24.08 -11.65
CA ASP A 357 13.56 -24.60 -10.96
C ASP A 357 13.16 -25.57 -9.83
N GLN A 358 12.72 -26.76 -10.24
CA GLN A 358 12.25 -27.80 -9.32
C GLN A 358 13.30 -28.14 -8.26
N GLN A 359 14.58 -28.22 -8.65
CA GLN A 359 15.66 -28.49 -7.71
C GLN A 359 15.77 -27.38 -6.64
N ALA A 360 15.68 -26.10 -7.04
CA ALA A 360 15.69 -24.99 -6.07
C ALA A 360 14.47 -25.06 -5.14
N LEU A 361 13.28 -25.42 -5.65
CA LEU A 361 12.06 -25.55 -4.83
C LEU A 361 12.19 -26.65 -3.79
N GLU A 362 12.75 -27.81 -4.14
CA GLU A 362 12.98 -28.92 -3.22
C GLU A 362 14.00 -28.56 -2.15
N GLU A 363 15.15 -27.99 -2.55
CA GLU A 363 16.18 -27.52 -1.62
C GLU A 363 15.64 -26.44 -0.65
N ILE A 364 14.83 -25.48 -1.15
CA ILE A 364 14.23 -24.41 -0.34
C ILE A 364 13.16 -24.97 0.63
N LYS A 365 12.44 -26.02 0.23
CA LYS A 365 11.36 -26.59 1.05
C LYS A 365 11.88 -27.17 2.35
N GLU A 366 13.05 -27.81 2.32
CA GLU A 366 13.65 -28.49 3.45
C GLU A 366 14.61 -27.60 4.26
N ALA A 367 14.92 -26.39 3.76
CA ALA A 367 15.91 -25.52 4.35
C ALA A 367 15.39 -24.74 5.57
N SER A 368 16.17 -24.69 6.63
CA SER A 368 15.98 -23.79 7.76
C SER A 368 16.35 -22.33 7.42
N ASP A 369 17.35 -22.14 6.54
CA ASP A 369 17.79 -20.84 6.00
C ASP A 369 17.92 -20.91 4.47
N ILE A 370 17.00 -20.26 3.76
CA ILE A 370 17.02 -20.20 2.29
C ILE A 370 18.33 -19.64 1.74
N TYR A 371 18.94 -18.68 2.43
CA TYR A 371 20.20 -18.09 1.96
C TYR A 371 21.37 -19.07 2.08
N GLU A 372 21.33 -20.04 2.97
CA GLU A 372 22.29 -21.13 3.01
C GLU A 372 22.21 -21.99 1.74
N VAL A 373 21.01 -22.34 1.30
CA VAL A 373 20.81 -23.09 0.04
C VAL A 373 21.52 -22.39 -1.13
N PHE A 374 21.28 -21.08 -1.25
CA PHE A 374 21.90 -20.30 -2.33
C PHE A 374 23.42 -20.11 -2.13
N ALA A 375 23.90 -19.96 -0.88
CA ALA A 375 25.32 -19.86 -0.61
C ALA A 375 26.07 -21.14 -1.03
N ARG A 376 25.49 -22.31 -0.74
CA ARG A 376 26.01 -23.60 -1.20
C ARG A 376 25.96 -23.73 -2.73
N ARG A 377 24.84 -23.38 -3.34
CA ARG A 377 24.65 -23.37 -4.80
C ARG A 377 25.65 -22.45 -5.51
N PHE A 378 25.97 -21.31 -4.92
CA PHE A 378 26.98 -20.36 -5.43
C PHE A 378 28.40 -20.73 -5.06
N LYS A 379 28.63 -21.84 -4.33
CA LYS A 379 29.93 -22.30 -3.83
C LYS A 379 30.62 -21.25 -2.94
N LEU A 380 29.84 -20.50 -2.19
CA LEU A 380 30.32 -19.51 -1.22
C LEU A 380 30.44 -20.09 0.20
N TRP A 381 29.73 -21.20 0.46
CA TRP A 381 29.70 -21.86 1.77
C TRP A 381 29.65 -23.39 1.61
N GLU A 382 30.53 -24.08 2.36
CA GLU A 382 30.62 -25.55 2.39
C GLU A 382 30.72 -26.09 3.82
N GLY A 383 30.58 -25.21 4.86
CA GLY A 383 30.60 -25.57 6.27
C GLY A 383 29.43 -26.46 6.71
N GLU A 384 29.59 -27.12 7.86
CA GLU A 384 28.61 -28.04 8.44
C GLU A 384 27.83 -27.43 9.61
N GLY A 385 28.28 -26.30 10.14
CA GLY A 385 27.67 -25.64 11.30
C GLY A 385 26.52 -24.71 10.94
N VAL A 386 26.07 -23.91 11.92
CA VAL A 386 24.96 -22.98 11.73
C VAL A 386 25.40 -21.80 10.87
N PHE A 387 24.90 -21.75 9.63
CA PHE A 387 25.30 -20.78 8.62
C PHE A 387 25.22 -19.32 9.08
N SER A 388 24.15 -18.95 9.80
CA SER A 388 23.97 -17.58 10.30
C SER A 388 24.98 -17.18 11.39
N GLU A 389 25.58 -18.16 12.09
CA GLU A 389 26.54 -17.93 13.17
C GLU A 389 27.99 -18.01 12.66
N GLU A 390 28.29 -19.00 11.82
CA GLU A 390 29.65 -19.23 11.32
C GLU A 390 30.05 -18.33 10.16
N ALA A 391 29.09 -17.91 9.33
CA ALA A 391 29.37 -17.12 8.13
C ALA A 391 28.37 -15.95 7.90
N PRO A 392 28.18 -15.06 8.88
CA PRO A 392 27.18 -13.97 8.79
C PRO A 392 27.43 -13.03 7.58
N ASP A 393 28.69 -12.78 7.22
CA ASP A 393 29.05 -11.93 6.08
C ASP A 393 28.69 -12.59 4.75
N ILE A 394 28.94 -13.91 4.61
CA ILE A 394 28.54 -14.67 3.43
C ILE A 394 27.02 -14.72 3.33
N ARG A 395 26.36 -14.93 4.45
CA ARG A 395 24.88 -14.90 4.51
C ARG A 395 24.33 -13.56 4.06
N TYR A 396 24.90 -12.45 4.54
CA TYR A 396 24.49 -11.10 4.12
C TYR A 396 24.73 -10.88 2.62
N LYS A 397 25.91 -11.27 2.13
CA LYS A 397 26.25 -11.19 0.70
C LYS A 397 25.27 -12.01 -0.15
N THR A 398 25.03 -13.26 0.23
CA THR A 398 24.11 -14.15 -0.49
C THR A 398 22.67 -13.60 -0.49
N LYS A 399 22.18 -13.12 0.66
CA LYS A 399 20.89 -12.45 0.75
C LYS A 399 20.78 -11.29 -0.22
N THR A 400 21.80 -10.43 -0.25
CA THR A 400 21.85 -9.25 -1.14
C THR A 400 21.87 -9.66 -2.61
N MET A 401 22.62 -10.73 -2.95
CA MET A 401 22.65 -11.27 -4.31
C MET A 401 21.30 -11.86 -4.74
N VAL A 402 20.68 -12.69 -3.90
CA VAL A 402 19.42 -13.37 -4.22
C VAL A 402 18.29 -12.34 -4.41
N LEU A 403 18.17 -11.38 -3.50
CA LEU A 403 17.13 -10.35 -3.58
C LEU A 403 17.39 -9.30 -4.67
N GLY A 404 18.65 -8.92 -4.88
CA GLY A 404 19.01 -7.88 -5.85
C GLY A 404 19.13 -8.38 -7.28
N CYS A 405 19.70 -9.58 -7.51
CA CYS A 405 19.97 -10.08 -8.86
C CYS A 405 18.81 -10.85 -9.50
N GLY A 406 17.81 -11.28 -8.70
CA GLY A 406 16.69 -12.13 -9.16
C GLY A 406 15.90 -11.60 -10.35
N TYR A 407 15.97 -10.32 -10.60
CA TYR A 407 15.17 -9.63 -11.61
C TYR A 407 16.00 -8.92 -12.69
N GLY A 408 17.23 -9.42 -12.93
CA GLY A 408 18.02 -9.01 -14.08
C GLY A 408 18.71 -7.64 -13.94
N VAL A 409 18.99 -7.20 -12.74
CA VAL A 409 19.71 -5.96 -12.47
C VAL A 409 21.10 -5.96 -13.12
N GLY A 410 21.56 -4.81 -13.63
CA GLY A 410 22.93 -4.62 -14.09
C GLY A 410 23.88 -4.32 -12.94
N PHE A 411 25.17 -4.70 -13.06
CA PHE A 411 26.14 -4.58 -11.97
C PHE A 411 26.30 -3.16 -11.40
N LYS A 412 26.28 -2.11 -12.23
CA LYS A 412 26.35 -0.72 -11.75
C LYS A 412 25.19 -0.37 -10.81
N ARG A 413 23.97 -0.77 -11.17
CA ARG A 413 22.80 -0.56 -10.32
C ARG A 413 22.86 -1.43 -9.07
N PHE A 414 23.36 -2.67 -9.21
CA PHE A 414 23.54 -3.58 -8.08
C PHE A 414 24.59 -3.03 -7.09
N ALA A 415 25.72 -2.49 -7.57
CA ALA A 415 26.72 -1.81 -6.75
C ALA A 415 26.11 -0.66 -5.93
N SER A 416 25.30 0.19 -6.59
CA SER A 416 24.63 1.31 -5.92
C SER A 416 23.64 0.85 -4.82
N ILE A 417 22.94 -0.28 -5.02
CA ILE A 417 21.96 -0.79 -4.03
C ILE A 417 22.65 -1.51 -2.87
N SER A 418 23.69 -2.28 -3.18
CA SER A 418 24.40 -3.13 -2.20
C SER A 418 25.48 -2.42 -1.40
N GLY A 419 25.93 -1.25 -1.88
CA GLY A 419 27.11 -0.56 -1.33
C GLY A 419 28.44 -1.23 -1.66
N MET A 420 28.46 -2.25 -2.54
CA MET A 420 29.66 -2.94 -3.01
C MET A 420 30.42 -2.11 -4.05
N SER A 421 31.69 -2.39 -4.25
CA SER A 421 32.43 -1.85 -5.39
C SER A 421 31.84 -2.38 -6.72
N GLU A 422 32.03 -1.65 -7.83
CA GLU A 422 31.54 -2.09 -9.14
C GLU A 422 32.11 -3.47 -9.54
N LYS A 423 33.36 -3.75 -9.18
CA LYS A 423 34.01 -5.03 -9.45
C LYS A 423 33.36 -6.19 -8.70
N GLU A 424 33.15 -6.03 -7.39
CA GLU A 424 32.47 -7.05 -6.57
C GLU A 424 31.01 -7.25 -7.02
N ALA A 425 30.33 -6.17 -7.38
CA ALA A 425 28.98 -6.22 -7.92
C ALA A 425 28.91 -6.96 -9.26
N GLU A 426 29.90 -6.79 -10.14
CA GLU A 426 30.00 -7.51 -11.41
C GLU A 426 30.24 -9.00 -11.20
N GLU A 427 31.12 -9.35 -10.27
CA GLU A 427 31.38 -10.75 -9.87
C GLU A 427 30.09 -11.40 -9.32
N CYS A 428 29.36 -10.71 -8.43
CA CYS A 428 28.10 -11.20 -7.86
C CYS A 428 27.00 -11.40 -8.92
N VAL A 429 26.80 -10.42 -9.80
CA VAL A 429 25.81 -10.51 -10.88
C VAL A 429 26.14 -11.63 -11.86
N THR A 430 27.43 -11.80 -12.20
CA THR A 430 27.90 -12.87 -13.08
C THR A 430 27.70 -14.23 -12.42
N MET A 431 28.08 -14.37 -11.15
CA MET A 431 27.89 -15.59 -10.36
C MET A 431 26.41 -15.98 -10.32
N TYR A 432 25.52 -15.04 -9.97
CA TYR A 432 24.08 -15.30 -9.93
C TYR A 432 23.59 -15.84 -11.28
N ARG A 433 23.94 -15.21 -12.39
CA ARG A 433 23.50 -15.62 -13.74
C ARG A 433 24.01 -17.00 -14.13
N ASN A 434 25.24 -17.35 -13.72
CA ASN A 434 25.84 -18.65 -14.01
C ASN A 434 25.18 -19.78 -13.20
N TYR A 435 24.84 -19.53 -11.94
CA TYR A 435 24.28 -20.55 -11.05
C TYR A 435 22.74 -20.59 -11.07
N MET A 436 22.09 -19.57 -11.65
CA MET A 436 20.63 -19.50 -11.80
C MET A 436 20.19 -19.44 -13.28
N PRO A 437 20.60 -20.42 -14.12
CA PRO A 437 20.36 -20.36 -15.57
C PRO A 437 18.87 -20.47 -15.94
N LYS A 438 18.03 -21.07 -15.08
CA LYS A 438 16.58 -21.17 -15.31
C LYS A 438 15.91 -19.81 -15.13
N VAL A 439 16.33 -19.02 -14.16
CA VAL A 439 15.86 -17.64 -13.97
C VAL A 439 16.27 -16.77 -15.16
N VAL A 440 17.50 -16.90 -15.64
CA VAL A 440 17.96 -16.17 -16.85
C VAL A 440 17.15 -16.56 -18.08
N ARG A 441 16.80 -17.84 -18.24
CA ARG A 441 15.91 -18.30 -19.32
C ARG A 441 14.51 -17.69 -19.22
N LEU A 442 13.97 -17.59 -18.02
CA LEU A 442 12.68 -16.92 -17.77
C LEU A 442 12.72 -15.47 -18.26
N TRP A 443 13.75 -14.68 -17.89
CA TRP A 443 13.86 -13.29 -18.36
C TRP A 443 13.91 -13.21 -19.89
N ASN A 444 14.68 -14.08 -20.53
CA ASN A 444 14.80 -14.12 -21.99
C ASN A 444 13.47 -14.51 -22.66
N LYS A 445 12.74 -15.50 -22.10
CA LYS A 445 11.41 -15.90 -22.56
C LYS A 445 10.43 -14.72 -22.49
N LEU A 446 10.39 -14.03 -21.34
CA LEU A 446 9.49 -12.88 -21.14
C LEU A 446 9.88 -11.68 -22.04
N THR A 447 11.17 -11.39 -22.20
CA THR A 447 11.64 -10.37 -23.15
C THR A 447 11.15 -10.69 -24.56
N ARG A 448 11.31 -11.95 -24.99
CA ARG A 448 10.84 -12.41 -26.31
C ARG A 448 9.32 -12.25 -26.46
N SER A 449 8.56 -12.58 -25.42
CA SER A 449 7.08 -12.40 -25.44
C SER A 449 6.67 -10.94 -25.63
N VAL A 450 7.33 -10.01 -24.93
CA VAL A 450 7.10 -8.55 -25.11
C VAL A 450 7.39 -8.14 -26.55
N HIS A 451 8.52 -8.60 -27.15
CA HIS A 451 8.87 -8.29 -28.54
C HIS A 451 7.86 -8.86 -29.54
N LEU A 452 7.37 -10.09 -29.32
CA LEU A 452 6.38 -10.73 -30.20
C LEU A 452 5.05 -10.02 -30.14
N CYS A 453 4.57 -9.64 -28.95
CA CYS A 453 3.32 -8.88 -28.81
C CYS A 453 3.42 -7.52 -29.51
N TYR A 454 4.55 -6.82 -29.40
CA TYR A 454 4.78 -5.58 -30.14
C TYR A 454 4.77 -5.81 -31.67
N ALA A 455 5.49 -6.81 -32.17
CA ALA A 455 5.59 -7.11 -33.59
C ALA A 455 4.24 -7.51 -34.19
N ASN A 456 3.45 -8.30 -33.46
CA ASN A 456 2.15 -8.81 -33.92
C ASN A 456 0.99 -7.82 -33.63
N ARG A 457 1.27 -6.69 -32.97
CA ARG A 457 0.25 -5.73 -32.54
C ARG A 457 -0.86 -6.36 -31.68
N THR A 458 -0.47 -7.27 -30.78
CA THR A 458 -1.37 -7.90 -29.81
C THR A 458 -1.11 -7.35 -28.41
N PRO A 459 -2.12 -7.29 -27.52
CA PRO A 459 -1.88 -6.90 -26.14
C PRO A 459 -0.98 -7.92 -25.44
N PHE A 460 -0.10 -7.44 -24.59
CA PHE A 460 0.72 -8.29 -23.74
C PHE A 460 -0.02 -8.55 -22.44
N LYS A 461 -0.49 -9.77 -22.27
CA LYS A 461 -1.22 -10.25 -21.09
C LYS A 461 -0.54 -11.51 -20.56
N TYR A 462 -0.54 -11.67 -19.24
CA TYR A 462 -0.05 -12.88 -18.60
C TYR A 462 -1.08 -13.37 -17.57
N GLU A 463 -1.60 -14.56 -17.81
CA GLU A 463 -2.53 -15.23 -16.90
C GLU A 463 -1.77 -15.93 -15.78
N LEU A 464 -2.16 -15.65 -14.54
CA LEU A 464 -1.61 -16.27 -13.33
C LEU A 464 -2.39 -17.56 -13.02
N PRO A 465 -1.82 -18.49 -12.21
CA PRO A 465 -2.51 -19.72 -11.80
C PRO A 465 -3.84 -19.49 -11.08
N SER A 466 -4.02 -18.32 -10.49
CA SER A 466 -5.28 -17.88 -9.88
C SER A 466 -6.39 -17.53 -10.90
N GLY A 467 -6.09 -17.53 -12.19
CA GLY A 467 -6.96 -17.01 -13.25
C GLY A 467 -6.93 -15.49 -13.40
N ARG A 468 -6.24 -14.78 -12.51
CA ARG A 468 -6.05 -13.33 -12.62
C ARG A 468 -5.07 -13.00 -13.74
N VAL A 469 -5.32 -11.91 -14.47
CA VAL A 469 -4.52 -11.49 -15.61
C VAL A 469 -3.74 -10.22 -15.27
N LEU A 470 -2.41 -10.25 -15.49
CA LEU A 470 -1.60 -9.04 -15.57
C LEU A 470 -1.66 -8.50 -16.99
N ASP A 471 -2.38 -7.40 -17.17
CA ASP A 471 -2.57 -6.77 -18.48
C ASP A 471 -1.66 -5.54 -18.64
N TYR A 472 -0.77 -5.60 -19.61
CA TYR A 472 0.12 -4.51 -19.99
C TYR A 472 -0.39 -3.73 -21.22
N GLY A 473 -1.51 -4.17 -21.79
CA GLY A 473 -2.08 -3.59 -23.01
C GLY A 473 -1.18 -3.72 -24.24
N TYR A 474 -1.38 -2.81 -25.18
CA TYR A 474 -0.56 -2.73 -26.40
C TYR A 474 0.80 -2.10 -26.12
N ILE A 475 1.86 -2.80 -26.50
CA ILE A 475 3.24 -2.36 -26.27
C ILE A 475 3.63 -1.27 -27.26
N GLN A 476 4.29 -0.24 -26.76
CA GLN A 476 4.91 0.82 -27.53
C GLN A 476 6.43 0.64 -27.56
N ALA A 477 7.10 1.17 -28.56
CA ALA A 477 8.55 1.16 -28.64
C ALA A 477 9.10 2.54 -28.98
N SER A 478 10.26 2.85 -28.42
CA SER A 478 11.04 4.05 -28.75
C SER A 478 12.52 3.69 -28.95
N LEU A 479 13.25 4.53 -29.68
CA LEU A 479 14.69 4.40 -29.83
C LEU A 479 15.38 5.28 -28.77
N VAL A 480 16.14 4.62 -27.89
CA VAL A 480 16.92 5.29 -26.85
C VAL A 480 18.39 4.87 -27.03
N ASN A 481 19.25 5.84 -27.28
CA ASN A 481 20.69 5.59 -27.55
C ASN A 481 20.95 4.51 -28.63
N GLY A 482 20.15 4.52 -29.71
CA GLY A 482 20.25 3.58 -30.81
C GLY A 482 19.70 2.17 -30.52
N ARG A 483 19.15 1.94 -29.34
CA ARG A 483 18.50 0.67 -28.97
C ARG A 483 16.99 0.84 -28.87
N ARG A 484 16.26 -0.19 -29.32
CA ARG A 484 14.79 -0.21 -29.18
C ARG A 484 14.43 -0.60 -27.75
N GLU A 485 13.66 0.26 -27.10
CA GLU A 485 13.10 0.02 -25.76
C GLU A 485 11.57 -0.09 -25.86
N TYR A 486 11.00 -0.94 -25.01
CA TYR A 486 9.57 -1.28 -25.02
C TYR A 486 8.88 -0.74 -23.79
N TYR A 487 7.63 -0.28 -23.93
CA TYR A 487 6.87 0.38 -22.88
C TYR A 487 5.42 -0.08 -22.90
N ALA A 488 4.87 -0.33 -21.72
CA ALA A 488 3.43 -0.36 -21.48
C ALA A 488 2.96 1.01 -21.00
N LYS A 489 1.68 1.31 -21.19
CA LYS A 489 1.02 2.47 -20.58
C LYS A 489 0.16 1.97 -19.43
N ILE A 490 0.54 2.27 -18.20
CA ILE A 490 -0.21 1.94 -17.00
C ILE A 490 -0.75 3.18 -16.31
N PHE A 491 -1.86 3.04 -15.58
CA PHE A 491 -2.35 4.14 -14.76
C PHE A 491 -1.53 4.32 -13.48
N LYS A 492 -1.20 5.57 -13.17
CA LYS A 492 -0.72 6.00 -11.86
C LYS A 492 -1.60 7.17 -11.41
N GLY A 493 -2.54 6.87 -10.53
CA GLY A 493 -3.67 7.76 -10.27
C GLY A 493 -4.51 7.98 -11.53
N ALA A 494 -4.74 9.23 -11.91
CA ALA A 494 -5.51 9.60 -13.11
C ALA A 494 -4.68 9.61 -14.42
N LYS A 495 -3.36 9.43 -14.35
CA LYS A 495 -2.49 9.60 -15.52
C LYS A 495 -1.98 8.26 -16.05
N ARG A 496 -2.02 8.08 -17.36
CA ARG A 496 -1.32 6.99 -18.03
C ARG A 496 0.17 7.34 -18.15
N ILE A 497 1.02 6.57 -17.51
CA ILE A 497 2.47 6.75 -17.56
C ILE A 497 3.15 5.60 -18.29
N PRO A 498 4.26 5.87 -19.03
CA PRO A 498 5.02 4.81 -19.66
C PRO A 498 5.79 4.00 -18.60
N MET A 499 5.65 2.69 -18.61
CA MET A 499 6.44 1.73 -17.84
C MET A 499 7.34 0.97 -18.80
N LYS A 500 8.67 1.12 -18.65
CA LYS A 500 9.63 0.39 -19.48
C LYS A 500 9.52 -1.11 -19.19
N LEU A 501 9.45 -1.94 -20.23
CA LEU A 501 9.34 -3.38 -20.12
C LEU A 501 10.62 -4.08 -20.54
N TRP A 502 11.07 -5.01 -19.72
CA TRP A 502 12.09 -6.01 -20.03
C TRP A 502 11.81 -7.26 -19.19
N GLY A 503 12.37 -8.40 -19.60
CA GLY A 503 12.04 -9.69 -19.00
C GLY A 503 12.23 -9.77 -17.48
N GLY A 504 13.25 -9.09 -16.95
CA GLY A 504 13.47 -9.05 -15.50
C GLY A 504 12.36 -8.30 -14.74
N LEU A 505 11.90 -7.14 -15.25
CA LEU A 505 10.78 -6.41 -14.64
C LEU A 505 9.47 -7.22 -14.73
N VAL A 506 9.24 -7.86 -15.88
CA VAL A 506 8.04 -8.71 -16.03
C VAL A 506 8.11 -9.88 -15.05
N ALA A 507 9.28 -10.53 -14.88
CA ALA A 507 9.48 -11.58 -13.89
C ALA A 507 9.24 -11.10 -12.45
N GLU A 508 9.70 -9.88 -12.12
CA GLU A 508 9.43 -9.23 -10.83
C GLU A 508 7.93 -9.03 -10.60
N ASN A 509 7.23 -8.44 -11.58
CA ASN A 509 5.80 -8.22 -11.50
C ASN A 509 5.01 -9.54 -11.35
N LEU A 510 5.39 -10.59 -12.09
CA LEU A 510 4.77 -11.91 -12.00
C LEU A 510 5.02 -12.56 -10.63
N SER A 511 6.27 -12.48 -10.14
CA SER A 511 6.63 -13.01 -8.81
C SER A 511 5.86 -12.31 -7.70
N GLN A 512 5.76 -10.98 -7.75
CA GLN A 512 4.98 -10.19 -6.81
C GLN A 512 3.47 -10.48 -6.89
N ALA A 513 2.94 -10.63 -8.10
CA ALA A 513 1.53 -10.91 -8.30
C ALA A 513 1.15 -12.31 -7.79
N LEU A 514 1.98 -13.31 -8.07
CA LEU A 514 1.78 -14.66 -7.57
C LEU A 514 1.88 -14.73 -6.04
N ALA A 515 2.89 -14.07 -5.45
CA ALA A 515 3.02 -13.97 -4.00
C ALA A 515 1.78 -13.32 -3.35
N ARG A 516 1.23 -12.27 -4.00
CA ARG A 516 -0.01 -11.61 -3.55
C ARG A 516 -1.20 -12.56 -3.63
N ASP A 517 -1.34 -13.34 -4.68
CA ASP A 517 -2.48 -14.24 -4.84
C ASP A 517 -2.46 -15.36 -3.80
N VAL A 518 -1.28 -15.94 -3.52
CA VAL A 518 -1.10 -16.90 -2.43
C VAL A 518 -1.49 -16.28 -1.09
N PHE A 519 -0.96 -15.09 -0.79
CA PHE A 519 -1.25 -14.42 0.47
C PHE A 519 -2.72 -14.00 0.60
N ALA A 520 -3.36 -13.56 -0.49
CA ALA A 520 -4.78 -13.23 -0.52
C ALA A 520 -5.67 -14.44 -0.19
N SER A 521 -5.35 -15.62 -0.74
CA SER A 521 -6.04 -16.87 -0.41
C SER A 521 -5.88 -17.22 1.07
N ILE A 522 -4.71 -16.99 1.66
CA ILE A 522 -4.45 -17.19 3.09
C ILE A 522 -5.32 -16.25 3.94
N LEU A 523 -5.40 -14.95 3.59
CA LEU A 523 -6.26 -14.01 4.31
C LEU A 523 -7.72 -14.45 4.32
N VAL A 524 -8.25 -14.91 3.18
CA VAL A 524 -9.63 -15.41 3.08
C VAL A 524 -9.83 -16.65 3.96
N ARG A 525 -8.94 -17.63 3.86
CA ARG A 525 -9.02 -18.87 4.66
C ARG A 525 -8.92 -18.62 6.17
N LEU A 526 -8.11 -17.66 6.60
CA LEU A 526 -8.02 -17.25 8.00
C LEU A 526 -9.32 -16.60 8.49
N GLU A 527 -9.93 -15.72 7.67
CA GLU A 527 -11.22 -15.12 7.99
C GLU A 527 -12.35 -16.19 8.06
N GLU A 528 -12.38 -17.12 7.13
CA GLU A 528 -13.34 -18.25 7.12
C GLU A 528 -13.16 -19.16 8.34
N ALA A 529 -11.93 -19.33 8.82
CA ALA A 529 -11.64 -20.04 10.07
C ALA A 529 -12.02 -19.24 11.34
N GLY A 530 -12.51 -18.00 11.19
CA GLY A 530 -12.95 -17.15 12.29
C GLY A 530 -11.84 -16.36 12.99
N HIS A 531 -10.63 -16.33 12.42
CA HIS A 531 -9.52 -15.56 12.97
C HIS A 531 -9.70 -14.06 12.68
N LYS A 532 -9.53 -13.23 13.71
CA LYS A 532 -9.70 -11.78 13.58
C LYS A 532 -8.40 -11.11 13.13
N ILE A 533 -8.19 -11.06 11.84
CA ILE A 533 -7.07 -10.30 11.27
C ILE A 533 -7.32 -8.81 11.51
N ILE A 534 -6.32 -8.11 12.02
CA ILE A 534 -6.38 -6.66 12.30
C ILE A 534 -5.41 -5.85 11.44
N LEU A 535 -4.41 -6.52 10.86
CA LEU A 535 -3.40 -5.89 10.01
C LEU A 535 -2.74 -6.95 9.14
N HIS A 536 -2.37 -6.58 7.94
CA HIS A 536 -1.39 -7.33 7.14
C HIS A 536 -0.33 -6.37 6.58
N VAL A 537 0.91 -6.85 6.47
CA VAL A 537 2.06 -6.07 5.98
C VAL A 537 2.83 -6.92 4.99
N HIS A 538 2.75 -6.58 3.69
CA HIS A 538 3.33 -7.39 2.62
C HIS A 538 2.81 -8.83 2.61
N ASP A 539 3.53 -9.74 3.23
CA ASP A 539 3.28 -11.17 3.38
C ASP A 539 3.17 -11.63 4.85
N GLU A 540 3.07 -10.66 5.77
CA GLU A 540 2.86 -10.85 7.20
C GLU A 540 1.40 -10.61 7.58
N VAL A 541 0.81 -11.49 8.38
CA VAL A 541 -0.53 -11.35 8.98
C VAL A 541 -0.42 -11.10 10.47
N VAL A 542 -1.28 -10.21 11.00
CA VAL A 542 -1.40 -9.92 12.43
C VAL A 542 -2.85 -10.20 12.87
N ILE A 543 -3.01 -11.14 13.80
CA ILE A 543 -4.30 -11.59 14.33
C ILE A 543 -4.37 -11.21 15.82
N GLU A 544 -5.48 -10.60 16.24
CA GLU A 544 -5.74 -10.33 17.66
C GLU A 544 -6.64 -11.43 18.23
N CYS A 545 -6.22 -12.09 19.30
CA CYS A 545 -6.97 -13.15 19.95
C CYS A 545 -6.88 -13.05 21.48
N LYS A 546 -7.76 -13.77 22.19
CA LYS A 546 -7.65 -13.90 23.64
C LYS A 546 -6.35 -14.61 24.01
N GLU A 547 -5.69 -14.18 25.08
CA GLU A 547 -4.40 -14.72 25.49
C GLU A 547 -4.40 -16.25 25.63
N LYS A 548 -5.46 -16.82 26.22
CA LYS A 548 -5.62 -18.27 26.39
C LYS A 548 -5.78 -19.06 25.09
N GLU A 549 -6.07 -18.39 23.98
CA GLU A 549 -6.32 -19.00 22.66
C GLU A 549 -5.10 -18.82 21.73
N ALA A 550 -4.09 -18.06 22.15
CA ALA A 550 -3.01 -17.60 21.28
C ALA A 550 -2.20 -18.75 20.66
N ASP A 551 -1.86 -19.79 21.44
CA ASP A 551 -1.10 -20.93 20.94
C ASP A 551 -1.90 -21.72 19.89
N LYS A 552 -3.20 -21.91 20.11
CA LYS A 552 -4.08 -22.55 19.14
C LYS A 552 -4.18 -21.73 17.86
N VAL A 553 -4.44 -20.43 17.98
CA VAL A 553 -4.54 -19.51 16.85
C VAL A 553 -3.23 -19.50 16.06
N LEU A 554 -2.07 -19.55 16.72
CA LEU A 554 -0.77 -19.65 16.07
C LEU A 554 -0.65 -20.95 15.25
N GLN A 555 -0.98 -22.10 15.82
CA GLN A 555 -0.91 -23.38 15.13
C GLN A 555 -1.86 -23.45 13.92
N ASP A 556 -3.10 -22.98 14.09
CA ASP A 556 -4.08 -22.90 13.00
C ASP A 556 -3.55 -21.96 11.89
N THR A 557 -2.99 -20.80 12.26
CA THR A 557 -2.42 -19.83 11.31
C THR A 557 -1.26 -20.45 10.52
N LEU A 558 -0.32 -21.10 11.19
CA LEU A 558 0.81 -21.77 10.53
C LEU A 558 0.35 -22.89 9.60
N SER A 559 -0.66 -23.67 10.00
CA SER A 559 -1.25 -24.72 9.17
C SER A 559 -1.93 -24.16 7.92
N ILE A 560 -2.59 -23.00 8.02
CA ILE A 560 -3.25 -22.35 6.87
C ILE A 560 -2.22 -21.71 5.92
N MET A 561 -1.10 -21.23 6.46
CA MET A 561 -0.03 -20.56 5.71
C MET A 561 0.97 -21.55 5.06
N SER A 562 1.02 -22.80 5.50
CA SER A 562 1.87 -23.86 4.92
C SER A 562 1.18 -24.56 3.75
#